data_b90077e11423bd2df2aa3342510a741e
#
_entry.id   b90077e11423bd2df2aa3342510a741e
#
_cell.length_a   1.000
_cell.length_b   1.000
_cell.length_c   1.000
_cell.angle_alpha   90.00
_cell.angle_beta   90.00
_cell.angle_gamma   90.00
#
_symmetry.space_group_name_H-M   'P 1'
#
loop_
_entity.id
_entity.type
_entity.pdbx_description
1 polymer ?
#
loop_
_entity_poly.entity_id
_entity_poly.type
_entity_poly.pdbx_seq_one_letter_code
_entity_poly.pdbx_strand_id
1 'polypeptide(L)'
;MKDMVTFVNNLLEKTSRLVEKHQKTLSENEQLSLEVLKLKEELTQRNQQIAALEDNLKLLKLAKSVDNESTKDVKLKINEMVREIDKCIAKISR
;
A
#
# COMPACT_ATOMS: atom_id res chain seq x y z
N MET A 1 -0.41 -60.32 35.52
CA MET A 1 -0.77 -60.32 34.09
C MET A 1 -1.73 -59.20 33.71
N LYS A 2 -2.75 -58.91 34.48
CA LYS A 2 -3.70 -57.82 34.21
C LYS A 2 -3.02 -56.45 34.22
N ASP A 3 -2.05 -56.20 35.10
CA ASP A 3 -1.33 -54.93 35.21
C ASP A 3 -0.44 -54.64 34.01
N MET A 4 0.18 -55.69 33.44
CA MET A 4 0.99 -55.59 32.21
C MET A 4 0.16 -55.23 30.98
N VAL A 5 -1.00 -55.90 30.85
CA VAL A 5 -1.93 -55.62 29.73
C VAL A 5 -2.47 -54.21 29.82
N THR A 6 -2.84 -53.76 31.00
CA THR A 6 -3.31 -52.40 31.25
C THR A 6 -2.23 -51.36 30.94
N PHE A 7 -0.98 -51.64 31.35
CA PHE A 7 0.15 -50.79 31.07
C PHE A 7 0.41 -50.62 29.57
N VAL A 8 0.41 -51.76 28.83
CA VAL A 8 0.62 -51.76 27.38
C VAL A 8 -0.51 -51.03 26.66
N ASN A 9 -1.76 -51.27 27.06
CA ASN A 9 -2.91 -50.56 26.49
C ASN A 9 -2.86 -49.05 26.72
N ASN A 10 -2.48 -48.62 27.92
CA ASN A 10 -2.28 -47.18 28.22
C ASN A 10 -1.17 -46.58 27.39
N LEU A 11 -0.08 -47.31 27.19
CA LEU A 11 1.05 -46.87 26.37
C LEU A 11 0.63 -46.73 24.92
N LEU A 12 -0.13 -47.69 24.40
CA LEU A 12 -0.67 -47.62 23.02
C LEU A 12 -1.62 -46.44 22.84
N GLU A 13 -2.50 -46.19 23.78
CA GLU A 13 -3.39 -45.00 23.74
C GLU A 13 -2.61 -43.71 23.74
N LYS A 14 -1.63 -43.56 24.62
CA LYS A 14 -0.79 -42.36 24.69
C LYS A 14 0.01 -42.16 23.41
N THR A 15 0.55 -43.22 22.85
CA THR A 15 1.29 -43.18 21.59
C THR A 15 0.37 -42.76 20.44
N SER A 16 -0.83 -43.32 20.38
CA SER A 16 -1.82 -42.97 19.36
C SER A 16 -2.23 -41.52 19.44
N ARG A 17 -2.47 -40.98 20.64
CA ARG A 17 -2.79 -39.57 20.86
C ARG A 17 -1.63 -38.65 20.45
N LEU A 18 -0.41 -39.07 20.77
CA LEU A 18 0.78 -38.31 20.39
C LEU A 18 0.94 -38.22 18.87
N VAL A 19 0.71 -39.35 18.16
CA VAL A 19 0.75 -39.37 16.70
C VAL A 19 -0.33 -38.48 16.11
N GLU A 20 -1.55 -38.53 16.62
CA GLU A 20 -2.64 -37.69 16.19
C GLU A 20 -2.33 -36.19 16.38
N LYS A 21 -1.80 -35.82 17.56
CA LYS A 21 -1.36 -34.46 17.85
C LYS A 21 -0.26 -34.01 16.89
N HIS A 22 0.69 -34.90 16.63
CA HIS A 22 1.79 -34.60 15.72
C HIS A 22 1.30 -34.33 14.29
N GLN A 23 0.40 -35.18 13.80
CA GLN A 23 -0.21 -35.00 12.48
C GLN A 23 -1.00 -33.71 12.40
N LYS A 24 -1.75 -33.39 13.44
CA LYS A 24 -2.51 -32.13 13.51
C LYS A 24 -1.58 -30.91 13.49
N THR A 25 -0.51 -30.97 14.27
CA THR A 25 0.49 -29.90 14.32
C THR A 25 1.20 -29.72 12.97
N LEU A 26 1.53 -30.81 12.29
CA LEU A 26 2.11 -30.74 10.95
C LEU A 26 1.15 -30.09 9.95
N SER A 27 -0.13 -30.46 9.99
CA SER A 27 -1.14 -29.87 9.14
C SER A 27 -1.32 -28.36 9.41
N GLU A 28 -1.38 -27.98 10.69
CA GLU A 28 -1.44 -26.57 11.10
C GLU A 28 -0.20 -25.79 10.63
N ASN A 29 0.99 -26.41 10.73
CA ASN A 29 2.23 -25.81 10.26
C ASN A 29 2.20 -25.54 8.75
N GLU A 30 1.71 -26.49 7.97
CA GLU A 30 1.58 -26.34 6.52
C GLU A 30 0.61 -25.20 6.19
N GLN A 31 -0.53 -25.13 6.87
CA GLN A 31 -1.50 -24.07 6.68
C GLN A 31 -0.92 -22.71 7.04
N LEU A 32 -0.21 -22.62 8.17
CA LEU A 32 0.44 -21.36 8.57
C LEU A 32 1.51 -20.93 7.60
N SER A 33 2.29 -21.86 7.05
CA SER A 33 3.28 -21.57 6.02
C SER A 33 2.65 -21.00 4.77
N LEU A 34 1.53 -21.56 4.34
CA LEU A 34 0.78 -21.06 3.18
C LEU A 34 0.20 -19.67 3.44
N GLU A 35 -0.34 -19.44 4.64
CA GLU A 35 -0.85 -18.13 5.03
C GLU A 35 0.27 -17.07 5.05
N VAL A 36 1.44 -17.41 5.58
CA VAL A 36 2.60 -16.51 5.59
C VAL A 36 3.02 -16.14 4.17
N LEU A 37 3.07 -17.11 3.25
CA LEU A 37 3.38 -16.83 1.85
C LEU A 37 2.35 -15.92 1.20
N LYS A 38 1.07 -16.17 1.44
CA LYS A 38 -0.02 -15.36 0.94
C LYS A 38 0.04 -13.93 1.46
N LEU A 39 0.30 -13.77 2.76
CA LEU A 39 0.43 -12.45 3.38
C LEU A 39 1.65 -11.70 2.85
N LYS A 40 2.75 -12.38 2.60
CA LYS A 40 3.94 -11.76 1.98
C LYS A 40 3.65 -11.25 0.57
N GLU A 41 2.92 -12.02 -0.23
CA GLU A 41 2.50 -11.60 -1.57
C GLU A 41 1.58 -10.39 -1.50
N GLU A 42 0.59 -10.41 -0.63
CA GLU A 42 -0.31 -9.28 -0.42
C GLU A 42 0.45 -8.02 0.02
N LEU A 43 1.42 -8.18 0.92
CA LEU A 43 2.26 -7.08 1.37
C LEU A 43 3.06 -6.47 0.23
N THR A 44 3.65 -7.31 -0.61
CA THR A 44 4.41 -6.86 -1.79
C THR A 44 3.52 -6.10 -2.77
N GLN A 45 2.32 -6.61 -3.04
CA GLN A 45 1.35 -5.94 -3.92
C GLN A 45 0.92 -4.58 -3.36
N ARG A 46 0.63 -4.53 -2.07
CA ARG A 46 0.23 -3.26 -1.42
C ARG A 46 1.36 -2.25 -1.42
N ASN A 47 2.59 -2.68 -1.20
CA ASN A 47 3.75 -1.80 -1.26
C ASN A 47 3.95 -1.24 -2.68
N GLN A 48 3.73 -2.03 -3.71
CA GLN A 48 3.76 -1.57 -5.10
C GLN A 48 2.65 -0.56 -5.39
N GLN A 49 1.46 -0.80 -4.87
CA GLN A 49 0.34 0.14 -5.01
C GLN A 49 0.62 1.46 -4.30
N ILE A 50 1.19 1.40 -3.10
CA ILE A 50 1.58 2.60 -2.35
C ILE A 50 2.62 3.41 -3.12
N ALA A 51 3.64 2.76 -3.66
CA ALA A 51 4.67 3.42 -4.47
C ALA A 51 4.06 4.10 -5.71
N ALA A 52 3.14 3.42 -6.40
CA ALA A 52 2.44 3.97 -7.56
C ALA A 52 1.57 5.18 -7.18
N LEU A 53 0.87 5.10 -6.05
CA LEU A 53 0.06 6.21 -5.55
C LEU A 53 0.91 7.41 -5.15
N GLU A 54 2.06 7.18 -4.52
CA GLU A 54 3.00 8.23 -4.17
C GLU A 54 3.54 8.95 -5.41
N ASP A 55 3.88 8.20 -6.46
CA ASP A 55 4.32 8.77 -7.73
C ASP A 55 3.22 9.59 -8.39
N ASN A 56 1.99 9.08 -8.39
CA ASN A 56 0.83 9.81 -8.92
C ASN A 56 0.57 11.12 -8.15
N LEU A 57 0.72 11.08 -6.82
CA LEU A 57 0.60 12.27 -5.99
C LEU A 57 1.66 13.31 -6.33
N LYS A 58 2.90 12.89 -6.53
CA LYS A 58 4.00 13.79 -6.94
C LYS A 58 3.70 14.43 -8.29
N LEU A 59 3.22 13.65 -9.25
CA LEU A 59 2.85 14.14 -10.59
C LEU A 59 1.71 15.16 -10.51
N LEU A 60 0.69 14.88 -9.72
CA LEU A 60 -0.44 15.80 -9.51
C LEU A 60 -0.01 17.11 -8.86
N LYS A 61 0.88 17.05 -7.87
CA LYS A 61 1.43 18.24 -7.22
C LYS A 61 2.25 19.06 -8.19
N LEU A 62 3.06 18.44 -9.03
CA LEU A 62 3.83 19.12 -10.07
C LEU A 62 2.91 19.77 -11.09
N ALA A 63 1.89 19.07 -11.58
CA ALA A 63 0.93 19.61 -12.54
C ALA A 63 0.19 20.82 -11.97
N LYS A 64 -0.22 20.77 -10.71
CA LYS A 64 -0.88 21.88 -10.02
C LYS A 64 0.07 23.07 -9.86
N SER A 65 1.32 22.84 -9.55
CA SER A 65 2.35 23.88 -9.43
C SER A 65 2.58 24.58 -10.76
N VAL A 66 2.69 23.83 -11.86
CA VAL A 66 2.86 24.37 -13.21
C VAL A 66 1.64 25.20 -13.64
N ASP A 67 0.42 24.71 -13.39
CA ASP A 67 -0.80 25.43 -13.70
C ASP A 67 -0.89 26.77 -12.92
N ASN A 68 -0.51 26.76 -11.65
CA ASN A 68 -0.48 27.97 -10.83
C ASN A 68 0.53 28.99 -11.36
N GLU A 69 1.72 28.58 -11.74
CA GLU A 69 2.73 29.44 -12.33
C GLU A 69 2.28 30.01 -13.67
N SER A 70 1.72 29.17 -14.53
CA SER A 70 1.17 29.56 -15.82
C SER A 70 0.07 30.61 -15.67
N THR A 71 -0.82 30.43 -14.70
CA THR A 71 -1.91 31.37 -14.40
C THR A 71 -1.37 32.71 -13.90
N LYS A 72 -0.34 32.70 -13.05
CA LYS A 72 0.32 33.91 -12.57
C LYS A 72 0.97 34.69 -13.70
N ASP A 73 1.67 34.03 -14.59
CA ASP A 73 2.33 34.68 -15.75
C ASP A 73 1.32 35.29 -16.69
N VAL A 74 0.19 34.63 -16.95
CA VAL A 74 -0.90 35.18 -17.77
C VAL A 74 -1.52 36.39 -17.12
N LYS A 75 -1.75 36.37 -15.83
CA LYS A 75 -2.28 37.51 -15.09
C LYS A 75 -1.34 38.73 -15.13
N LEU A 76 -0.05 38.47 -14.98
CA LEU A 76 0.97 39.56 -15.07
C LEU A 76 1.00 40.20 -16.46
N LYS A 77 0.94 39.39 -17.52
CA LYS A 77 0.90 39.87 -18.91
C LYS A 77 -0.35 40.70 -19.19
N ILE A 78 -1.52 40.27 -18.73
CA ILE A 78 -2.77 41.03 -18.87
C ILE A 78 -2.67 42.36 -18.16
N ASN A 79 -2.14 42.39 -16.93
CA ASN A 79 -1.96 43.62 -16.18
C ASN A 79 -1.01 44.60 -16.89
N GLU A 80 0.09 44.13 -17.47
CA GLU A 80 1.01 44.93 -18.28
C GLU A 80 0.33 45.53 -19.51
N MET A 81 -0.46 44.75 -20.23
CA MET A 81 -1.21 45.22 -21.40
C MET A 81 -2.20 46.31 -21.05
N VAL A 82 -2.93 46.15 -19.94
CA VAL A 82 -3.89 47.13 -19.46
C VAL A 82 -3.17 48.46 -19.15
N ARG A 83 -2.01 48.42 -18.51
CA ARG A 83 -1.21 49.59 -18.20
C ARG A 83 -0.72 50.31 -19.46
N GLU A 84 -0.29 49.60 -20.47
CA GLU A 84 0.12 50.17 -21.75
C GLU A 84 -1.03 50.79 -22.49
N ILE A 85 -2.20 50.21 -22.49
CA ILE A 85 -3.43 50.72 -23.08
C ILE A 85 -3.82 52.05 -22.36
N ASP A 86 -3.77 52.07 -21.04
CA ASP A 86 -4.06 53.29 -20.26
C ASP A 86 -3.11 54.44 -20.58
N LYS A 87 -1.82 54.13 -20.77
CA LYS A 87 -0.83 55.13 -21.19
C LYS A 87 -1.13 55.67 -22.59
N CYS A 88 -1.51 54.83 -23.51
CA CYS A 88 -1.90 55.24 -24.86
C CYS A 88 -3.13 56.16 -24.86
N ILE A 89 -4.13 55.81 -24.08
CA ILE A 89 -5.35 56.62 -23.94
C ILE A 89 -5.03 57.97 -23.34
N ALA A 90 -4.18 58.02 -22.34
CA ALA A 90 -3.74 59.28 -21.72
C ALA A 90 -3.00 60.21 -22.72
N LYS A 91 -2.22 59.65 -23.63
CA LYS A 91 -1.54 60.39 -24.71
C LYS A 91 -2.49 60.96 -25.76
N ILE A 92 -3.57 60.21 -26.09
CA ILE A 92 -4.56 60.61 -27.07
C ILE A 92 -5.48 61.71 -26.54
N SER A 93 -5.81 61.69 -25.24
CA SER A 93 -6.68 62.67 -24.60
C SER A 93 -6.05 64.02 -24.30
N ARG A 94 -4.78 64.14 -24.62
CA ARG A 94 -4.11 65.43 -24.59
C ARG A 94 -4.33 66.13 -25.92
#